data_a888ecabb885221b58bef4a32c26b2fb
#
_entry.id   a888ecabb885221b58bef4a32c26b2fb
#
_cell.length_a   1.000
_cell.length_b   1.000
_cell.length_c   1.000
_cell.angle_alpha   90.00
_cell.angle_beta   90.00
_cell.angle_gamma   90.00
#
_symmetry.space_group_name_H-M   'P 1'
#
loop_
_entity.id
_entity.type
_entity.pdbx_description
1 polymer ?
#
loop_
_entity_poly.entity_id
_entity_poly.type
_entity_poly.pdbx_seq_one_letter_code
_entity_poly.pdbx_strand_id
1 'polypeptide(L)'
;DIQVDRDSVSRRHARVFRSGESWSVEDLQSTNGSYVNDVPVTKSVLRDADFLKIGAAIFKFLSGSGVEASYHEEIYKMTIVDALTGAHNKRYFLEFLEREIARCARYRRPLSLLMFDIDHFKAINDKHGHLTGDYVLREMSRRLLGRVRREELLGRYAVEEFAAVLPET
;
A
#
# COMPACT_ATOMS: atom_id res chain seq x y z
N ASP A 1 -5.84 9.63 5.75
CA ASP A 1 -6.40 10.45 4.65
C ASP A 1 -6.02 9.84 3.31
N ILE A 2 -6.96 9.82 2.36
CA ILE A 2 -6.71 9.41 0.98
C ILE A 2 -6.40 10.68 0.18
N GLN A 3 -5.22 10.75 -0.41
CA GLN A 3 -4.83 11.85 -1.28
C GLN A 3 -5.11 11.48 -2.74
N VAL A 4 -5.81 12.35 -3.46
CA VAL A 4 -6.13 12.19 -4.89
C VAL A 4 -5.58 13.40 -5.63
N ASP A 5 -4.56 13.17 -6.45
CA ASP A 5 -3.91 14.21 -7.24
C ASP A 5 -4.64 14.37 -8.58
N ARG A 6 -5.73 15.15 -8.57
CA ARG A 6 -6.51 15.51 -9.74
C ARG A 6 -7.13 16.90 -9.56
N ASP A 7 -7.06 17.71 -10.58
CA ASP A 7 -7.59 19.09 -10.60
C ASP A 7 -9.10 19.16 -10.30
N SER A 8 -9.84 18.10 -10.59
CA SER A 8 -11.27 17.99 -10.33
C SER A 8 -11.62 17.65 -8.87
N VAL A 9 -10.62 17.39 -8.02
CA VAL A 9 -10.81 17.01 -6.62
C VAL A 9 -10.36 18.14 -5.71
N SER A 10 -11.27 18.69 -4.89
CA SER A 10 -10.97 19.74 -3.93
C SER A 10 -10.02 19.23 -2.85
N ARG A 11 -9.19 20.09 -2.25
CA ARG A 11 -8.24 19.75 -1.18
C ARG A 11 -8.89 19.02 0.02
N ARG A 12 -10.13 19.35 0.33
CA ARG A 12 -11.01 18.63 1.25
C ARG A 12 -12.34 18.44 0.52
N HIS A 13 -12.51 17.33 -0.18
CA HIS A 13 -13.63 17.11 -1.07
C HIS A 13 -14.79 16.40 -0.37
N ALA A 14 -14.50 15.27 0.22
CA ALA A 14 -15.47 14.46 0.94
C ALA A 14 -14.81 13.76 2.12
N ARG A 15 -15.61 13.29 3.06
CA ARG A 15 -15.16 12.38 4.10
C ARG A 15 -15.98 11.10 4.10
N VAL A 16 -15.31 9.98 4.28
CA VAL A 16 -15.94 8.68 4.56
C VAL A 16 -15.72 8.38 6.04
N PHE A 17 -16.79 8.02 6.75
CA PHE A 17 -16.73 7.77 8.18
C PHE A 17 -17.71 6.66 8.57
N ARG A 18 -17.41 6.01 9.69
CA ARG A 18 -18.28 4.99 10.27
C ARG A 18 -19.24 5.63 11.27
N SER A 19 -20.52 5.32 11.15
CA SER A 19 -21.57 5.73 12.07
C SER A 19 -22.32 4.48 12.56
N GLY A 20 -21.99 4.02 13.76
CA GLY A 20 -22.47 2.73 14.26
C GLY A 20 -21.91 1.58 13.42
N GLU A 21 -22.79 0.74 12.88
CA GLU A 21 -22.42 -0.39 12.01
C GLU A 21 -22.34 -0.01 10.53
N SER A 22 -22.75 1.20 10.16
CA SER A 22 -22.81 1.64 8.76
C SER A 22 -21.68 2.61 8.43
N TRP A 23 -21.24 2.57 7.17
CA TRP A 23 -20.36 3.56 6.60
C TRP A 23 -21.14 4.64 5.87
N SER A 24 -20.67 5.87 5.94
CA SER A 24 -21.30 7.00 5.27
C SER A 24 -20.26 7.86 4.59
N VAL A 25 -20.66 8.48 3.48
CA VAL A 25 -19.91 9.55 2.81
C VAL A 25 -20.63 10.87 3.01
N GLU A 26 -19.87 11.96 3.16
CA GLU A 26 -20.36 13.32 3.24
C GLU A 26 -19.49 14.22 2.38
N ASP A 27 -20.13 14.97 1.48
CA ASP A 27 -19.45 15.99 0.67
C ASP A 27 -19.13 17.20 1.55
N LEU A 28 -17.93 17.72 1.43
CA LEU A 28 -17.42 18.85 2.23
C LEU A 28 -17.52 20.18 1.45
N GLN A 29 -18.64 20.41 0.77
CA GLN A 29 -18.88 21.58 -0.09
C GLN A 29 -17.86 21.66 -1.22
N SER A 30 -17.64 20.52 -1.87
CA SER A 30 -16.68 20.41 -2.95
C SER A 30 -17.16 21.16 -4.22
N THR A 31 -16.21 21.55 -5.07
CA THR A 31 -16.50 22.30 -6.30
C THR A 31 -17.28 21.45 -7.33
N ASN A 32 -16.94 20.16 -7.42
CA ASN A 32 -17.50 19.26 -8.45
C ASN A 32 -18.47 18.22 -7.90
N GLY A 33 -18.77 18.28 -6.60
CA GLY A 33 -19.71 17.39 -5.95
C GLY A 33 -19.23 15.94 -5.79
N SER A 34 -19.95 15.23 -4.92
CA SER A 34 -19.76 13.79 -4.66
C SER A 34 -21.00 13.03 -5.12
N TYR A 35 -20.80 11.82 -5.64
CA TYR A 35 -21.89 10.99 -6.18
C TYR A 35 -21.74 9.56 -5.67
N VAL A 36 -22.87 8.94 -5.35
CA VAL A 36 -22.95 7.50 -5.05
C VAL A 36 -23.81 6.84 -6.12
N ASN A 37 -23.25 5.89 -6.86
CA ASN A 37 -23.91 5.24 -8.01
C ASN A 37 -24.51 6.24 -9.00
N ASP A 38 -23.72 7.25 -9.38
CA ASP A 38 -24.08 8.38 -10.25
C ASP A 38 -25.18 9.33 -9.70
N VAL A 39 -25.67 9.12 -8.48
CA VAL A 39 -26.61 10.03 -7.82
C VAL A 39 -25.84 11.05 -6.99
N PRO A 40 -26.04 12.37 -7.19
CA PRO A 40 -25.37 13.40 -6.41
C PRO A 40 -25.81 13.35 -4.95
N VAL A 41 -24.85 13.46 -4.03
CA VAL A 41 -25.11 13.36 -2.60
C VAL A 41 -24.39 14.44 -1.79
N THR A 42 -25.04 14.99 -0.80
CA THR A 42 -24.40 15.77 0.27
C THR A 42 -23.99 14.86 1.42
N LYS A 43 -24.80 13.82 1.69
CA LYS A 43 -24.52 12.76 2.64
C LYS A 43 -25.29 11.52 2.25
N SER A 44 -24.64 10.36 2.30
CA SER A 44 -25.25 9.07 1.98
C SER A 44 -24.62 7.93 2.77
N VAL A 45 -25.42 6.92 3.08
CA VAL A 45 -24.90 5.63 3.58
C VAL A 45 -24.29 4.88 2.41
N LEU A 46 -23.12 4.30 2.62
CA LEU A 46 -22.42 3.45 1.66
C LEU A 46 -22.76 1.98 1.93
N ARG A 47 -23.12 1.28 0.88
CA ARG A 47 -23.32 -0.17 0.85
C ARG A 47 -22.17 -0.86 0.16
N ASP A 48 -21.98 -2.12 0.43
CA ASP A 48 -20.97 -2.92 -0.26
C ASP A 48 -21.15 -2.84 -1.79
N ALA A 49 -20.02 -2.72 -2.51
CA ALA A 49 -19.95 -2.54 -3.95
C ALA A 49 -20.45 -1.19 -4.51
N ASP A 50 -20.85 -0.22 -3.70
CA ASP A 50 -21.22 1.12 -4.19
C ASP A 50 -20.04 1.82 -4.89
N PHE A 51 -20.36 2.51 -5.98
CA PHE A 51 -19.42 3.39 -6.67
C PHE A 51 -19.52 4.82 -6.11
N LEU A 52 -18.40 5.30 -5.58
CA LEU A 52 -18.25 6.66 -5.07
C LEU A 52 -17.43 7.48 -6.06
N LYS A 53 -18.07 8.46 -6.69
CA LYS A 53 -17.41 9.40 -7.60
C LYS A 53 -17.15 10.72 -6.88
N ILE A 54 -15.90 11.16 -6.88
CA ILE A 54 -15.38 12.38 -6.23
C ILE A 54 -14.66 13.20 -7.31
N GLY A 55 -15.29 14.24 -7.82
CA GLY A 55 -14.82 14.91 -9.03
C GLY A 55 -14.74 13.90 -10.20
N ALA A 56 -13.58 13.77 -10.83
CA ALA A 56 -13.33 12.77 -11.88
C ALA A 56 -12.77 11.43 -11.35
N ALA A 57 -12.54 11.30 -10.05
CA ALA A 57 -12.06 10.05 -9.46
C ALA A 57 -13.24 9.14 -9.08
N ILE A 58 -13.12 7.85 -9.40
CA ILE A 58 -14.12 6.84 -9.09
C ILE A 58 -13.49 5.83 -8.14
N PHE A 59 -14.18 5.56 -7.04
CA PHE A 59 -13.80 4.57 -6.04
C PHE A 59 -14.93 3.54 -5.93
N LYS A 60 -14.56 2.29 -5.68
CA LYS A 60 -15.52 1.26 -5.28
C LYS A 60 -15.44 1.09 -3.77
N PHE A 61 -16.56 1.22 -3.08
CA PHE A 61 -16.62 0.98 -1.64
C PHE A 61 -16.79 -0.52 -1.39
N LEU A 62 -15.90 -1.09 -0.58
CA LEU A 62 -15.97 -2.49 -0.17
C LEU A 62 -16.03 -2.52 1.36
N SER A 63 -17.07 -3.10 1.91
CA SER A 63 -17.31 -3.13 3.36
C SER A 63 -16.36 -4.06 4.14
N GLY A 64 -15.56 -4.85 3.44
CA GLY A 64 -14.62 -5.81 4.02
C GLY A 64 -15.24 -7.15 4.43
N SER A 65 -16.56 -7.32 4.28
CA SER A 65 -17.27 -8.55 4.65
C SER A 65 -17.60 -9.47 3.47
N GLY A 66 -17.33 -9.03 2.24
CA GLY A 66 -17.68 -9.78 1.02
C GLY A 66 -16.51 -10.54 0.40
N VAL A 67 -16.82 -11.61 -0.33
CA VAL A 67 -15.85 -12.40 -1.13
C VAL A 67 -15.10 -11.48 -2.12
N GLU A 68 -15.76 -10.46 -2.65
CA GLU A 68 -15.18 -9.51 -3.58
C GLU A 68 -14.10 -8.61 -2.92
N ALA A 69 -14.32 -8.19 -1.68
CA ALA A 69 -13.32 -7.40 -0.93
C ALA A 69 -12.05 -8.22 -0.66
N SER A 70 -12.19 -9.49 -0.26
CA SER A 70 -11.04 -10.37 -0.06
C SER A 70 -10.31 -10.68 -1.36
N TYR A 71 -11.04 -10.85 -2.47
CA TYR A 71 -10.46 -11.07 -3.79
C TYR A 71 -9.66 -9.85 -4.28
N HIS A 72 -10.20 -8.63 -4.13
CA HIS A 72 -9.48 -7.41 -4.47
C HIS A 72 -8.25 -7.18 -3.58
N GLU A 73 -8.33 -7.49 -2.29
CA GLU A 73 -7.18 -7.43 -1.39
C GLU A 73 -6.10 -8.43 -1.79
N GLU A 74 -6.50 -9.64 -2.18
CA GLU A 74 -5.56 -10.67 -2.63
C GLU A 74 -4.89 -10.30 -3.96
N ILE A 75 -5.64 -9.81 -4.95
CA ILE A 75 -5.08 -9.26 -6.19
C ILE A 75 -4.13 -8.10 -5.88
N TYR A 76 -4.52 -7.17 -5.02
CA TYR A 76 -3.66 -6.04 -4.65
C TYR A 76 -2.37 -6.53 -4.00
N LYS A 77 -2.43 -7.47 -3.06
CA LYS A 77 -1.24 -8.09 -2.47
C LYS A 77 -0.33 -8.73 -3.52
N MET A 78 -0.89 -9.45 -4.48
CA MET A 78 -0.11 -10.04 -5.59
C MET A 78 0.62 -8.99 -6.43
N THR A 79 0.11 -7.76 -6.50
CA THR A 79 0.75 -6.68 -7.27
C THR A 79 1.85 -5.95 -6.53
N ILE A 80 1.90 -6.03 -5.19
CA ILE A 80 2.84 -5.26 -4.37
C ILE A 80 3.85 -6.12 -3.59
N VAL A 81 3.61 -7.43 -3.51
CA VAL A 81 4.45 -8.37 -2.75
C VAL A 81 5.26 -9.25 -3.71
N ASP A 82 6.49 -9.59 -3.33
CA ASP A 82 7.29 -10.61 -3.99
C ASP A 82 6.79 -11.99 -3.57
N ALA A 83 6.40 -12.80 -4.55
CA ALA A 83 5.75 -14.09 -4.32
C ALA A 83 6.64 -15.12 -3.62
N LEU A 84 7.96 -15.02 -3.77
CA LEU A 84 8.90 -15.94 -3.13
C LEU A 84 9.11 -15.62 -1.65
N THR A 85 9.31 -14.34 -1.35
CA THR A 85 9.82 -13.91 -0.04
C THR A 85 8.77 -13.31 0.88
N GLY A 86 7.64 -12.86 0.32
CA GLY A 86 6.61 -12.15 1.06
C GLY A 86 6.97 -10.70 1.44
N ALA A 87 8.21 -10.25 1.13
CA ALA A 87 8.57 -8.84 1.21
C ALA A 87 7.88 -8.04 0.09
N HIS A 88 7.85 -6.72 0.20
CA HIS A 88 7.32 -5.92 -0.90
C HIS A 88 8.22 -6.04 -2.14
N ASN A 89 7.61 -5.99 -3.34
CA ASN A 89 8.38 -6.00 -4.57
C ASN A 89 9.06 -4.64 -4.82
N LYS A 90 10.06 -4.64 -5.71
CA LYS A 90 10.85 -3.45 -6.05
C LYS A 90 10.00 -2.25 -6.45
N ARG A 91 8.95 -2.46 -7.25
CA ARG A 91 8.08 -1.37 -7.71
C ARG A 91 7.42 -0.66 -6.54
N TYR A 92 6.73 -1.41 -5.69
CA TYR A 92 6.06 -0.84 -4.53
C TYR A 92 7.04 -0.21 -3.53
N PHE A 93 8.22 -0.82 -3.35
CA PHE A 93 9.29 -0.28 -2.54
C PHE A 93 9.72 1.12 -3.00
N LEU A 94 9.93 1.32 -4.30
CA LEU A 94 10.32 2.63 -4.87
C LEU A 94 9.19 3.67 -4.72
N GLU A 95 7.96 3.29 -4.99
CA GLU A 95 6.78 4.17 -4.79
C GLU A 95 6.63 4.59 -3.32
N PHE A 96 6.87 3.69 -2.38
CA PHE A 96 6.86 3.99 -0.95
C PHE A 96 7.99 4.93 -0.56
N LEU A 97 9.22 4.64 -1.02
CA LEU A 97 10.40 5.46 -0.74
C LEU A 97 10.20 6.90 -1.22
N GLU A 98 9.72 7.12 -2.44
CA GLU A 98 9.45 8.46 -2.97
C GLU A 98 8.46 9.23 -2.10
N ARG A 99 7.38 8.58 -1.66
CA ARG A 99 6.38 9.20 -0.77
C ARG A 99 6.98 9.57 0.58
N GLU A 100 7.80 8.69 1.17
CA GLU A 100 8.41 8.96 2.47
C GLU A 100 9.50 10.03 2.37
N ILE A 101 10.29 10.10 1.30
CA ILE A 101 11.22 11.22 1.05
C ILE A 101 10.45 12.55 1.03
N ALA A 102 9.37 12.66 0.26
CA ALA A 102 8.57 13.87 0.18
C ALA A 102 7.93 14.24 1.52
N ARG A 103 7.45 13.23 2.27
CA ARG A 103 6.86 13.40 3.60
C ARG A 103 7.90 13.88 4.61
N CYS A 104 9.04 13.22 4.70
CA CYS A 104 10.11 13.54 5.63
C CYS A 104 10.72 14.92 5.34
N ALA A 105 10.90 15.26 4.07
CA ALA A 105 11.33 16.61 3.67
C ALA A 105 10.34 17.69 4.12
N ARG A 106 9.03 17.48 3.92
CA ARG A 106 7.98 18.43 4.32
C ARG A 106 7.96 18.68 5.83
N TYR A 107 8.09 17.63 6.62
CA TYR A 107 7.99 17.69 8.08
C TYR A 107 9.34 17.78 8.79
N ARG A 108 10.45 17.86 8.03
CA ARG A 108 11.84 17.89 8.53
C ARG A 108 12.14 16.74 9.50
N ARG A 109 11.69 15.52 9.13
CA ARG A 109 11.94 14.31 9.90
C ARG A 109 13.05 13.48 9.24
N PRO A 110 13.85 12.75 10.03
CA PRO A 110 14.87 11.87 9.47
C PRO A 110 14.24 10.70 8.71
N LEU A 111 14.96 10.17 7.73
CA LEU A 111 14.63 8.98 6.97
C LEU A 111 15.90 8.21 6.75
N SER A 112 15.93 6.95 7.16
CA SER A 112 17.05 6.05 6.89
C SER A 112 16.67 5.02 5.83
N LEU A 113 17.64 4.73 4.95
CA LEU A 113 17.55 3.67 3.96
C LEU A 113 18.65 2.66 4.23
N LEU A 114 18.26 1.40 4.41
CA LEU A 114 19.19 0.27 4.50
C LEU A 114 19.12 -0.52 3.21
N MET A 115 20.28 -0.87 2.65
CA MET A 115 20.39 -1.87 1.59
C MET A 115 21.34 -2.97 2.07
N PHE A 116 20.99 -4.21 1.78
CA PHE A 116 21.77 -5.37 2.17
C PHE A 116 21.60 -6.51 1.16
N ASP A 117 22.62 -7.34 1.09
CA ASP A 117 22.76 -8.43 0.13
C ASP A 117 23.14 -9.71 0.89
N ILE A 118 22.87 -10.87 0.31
CA ILE A 118 23.31 -12.15 0.86
C ILE A 118 24.69 -12.50 0.31
N ASP A 119 25.70 -12.42 1.16
CA ASP A 119 27.07 -12.79 0.80
C ASP A 119 27.14 -14.21 0.22
N HIS A 120 27.82 -14.32 -0.93
CA HIS A 120 28.05 -15.59 -1.60
C HIS A 120 26.78 -16.37 -2.00
N PHE A 121 25.66 -15.71 -2.23
CA PHE A 121 24.39 -16.36 -2.58
C PHE A 121 24.51 -17.30 -3.78
N LYS A 122 25.26 -16.88 -4.81
CA LYS A 122 25.55 -17.74 -5.96
C LYS A 122 26.24 -19.06 -5.54
N ALA A 123 27.22 -19.00 -4.63
CA ALA A 123 27.91 -20.20 -4.15
C ALA A 123 26.96 -21.16 -3.39
N ILE A 124 25.97 -20.62 -2.69
CA ILE A 124 24.90 -21.41 -2.05
C ILE A 124 24.11 -22.16 -3.13
N ASN A 125 23.67 -21.45 -4.19
CA ASN A 125 22.93 -22.04 -5.29
C ASN A 125 23.75 -23.11 -6.04
N ASP A 126 24.99 -22.81 -6.37
CA ASP A 126 25.89 -23.71 -7.11
C ASP A 126 26.18 -25.00 -6.31
N LYS A 127 26.31 -24.89 -4.98
CA LYS A 127 26.63 -26.03 -4.11
C LYS A 127 25.39 -26.84 -3.69
N HIS A 128 24.27 -26.18 -3.43
CA HIS A 128 23.10 -26.80 -2.78
C HIS A 128 21.82 -26.77 -3.64
N GLY A 129 21.89 -26.17 -4.83
CA GLY A 129 20.77 -26.02 -5.75
C GLY A 129 19.86 -24.83 -5.45
N HIS A 130 19.12 -24.39 -6.47
CA HIS A 130 18.23 -23.22 -6.41
C HIS A 130 17.13 -23.32 -5.35
N LEU A 131 16.62 -24.52 -5.08
CA LEU A 131 15.60 -24.72 -4.03
C LEU A 131 16.13 -24.34 -2.64
N THR A 132 17.43 -24.59 -2.40
CA THR A 132 18.08 -24.19 -1.15
C THR A 132 18.25 -22.66 -1.10
N GLY A 133 18.63 -22.04 -2.22
CA GLY A 133 18.68 -20.59 -2.33
C GLY A 133 17.32 -19.94 -2.07
N ASP A 134 16.27 -20.47 -2.66
CA ASP A 134 14.89 -20.01 -2.41
C ASP A 134 14.48 -20.14 -0.95
N TYR A 135 14.88 -21.22 -0.28
CA TYR A 135 14.66 -21.39 1.13
C TYR A 135 15.39 -20.33 1.99
N VAL A 136 16.67 -20.05 1.65
CA VAL A 136 17.45 -19.01 2.33
C VAL A 136 16.81 -17.65 2.18
N LEU A 137 16.38 -17.27 0.95
CA LEU A 137 15.68 -16.01 0.69
C LEU A 137 14.38 -15.89 1.51
N ARG A 138 13.58 -16.94 1.54
CA ARG A 138 12.32 -16.97 2.32
C ARG A 138 12.57 -16.84 3.81
N GLU A 139 13.50 -17.60 4.35
CA GLU A 139 13.79 -17.62 5.78
C GLU A 139 14.38 -16.29 6.26
N MET A 140 15.29 -15.69 5.47
CA MET A 140 15.83 -14.37 5.75
C MET A 140 14.73 -13.31 5.75
N SER A 141 13.93 -13.27 4.69
CA SER A 141 12.81 -12.32 4.59
C SER A 141 11.82 -12.45 5.75
N ARG A 142 11.44 -13.68 6.09
CA ARG A 142 10.54 -13.97 7.23
C ARG A 142 11.06 -13.41 8.54
N ARG A 143 12.37 -13.56 8.81
CA ARG A 143 13.01 -13.04 10.02
C ARG A 143 13.06 -11.52 10.04
N LEU A 144 13.31 -10.89 8.88
CA LEU A 144 13.37 -9.45 8.76
C LEU A 144 11.99 -8.82 8.86
N LEU A 145 10.98 -9.38 8.19
CA LEU A 145 9.59 -8.93 8.28
C LEU A 145 9.06 -8.94 9.72
N GLY A 146 9.49 -9.91 10.54
CA GLY A 146 9.15 -9.96 11.95
C GLY A 146 9.79 -8.87 12.83
N ARG A 147 10.70 -8.05 12.26
CA ARG A 147 11.39 -6.96 12.96
C ARG A 147 11.07 -5.58 12.44
N VAL A 148 10.44 -5.51 11.26
CA VAL A 148 10.01 -4.25 10.62
C VAL A 148 8.77 -3.72 11.33
N ARG A 149 8.78 -2.45 11.70
CA ARG A 149 7.65 -1.77 12.33
C ARG A 149 6.56 -1.48 11.29
N ARG A 150 5.37 -1.08 11.75
CA ARG A 150 4.23 -0.82 10.88
C ARG A 150 4.45 0.34 9.89
N GLU A 151 5.21 1.34 10.30
CA GLU A 151 5.57 2.52 9.51
C GLU A 151 6.76 2.30 8.58
N GLU A 152 7.49 1.20 8.76
CA GLU A 152 8.67 0.83 8.00
C GLU A 152 8.28 -0.11 6.85
N LEU A 153 9.14 -0.24 5.86
CA LEU A 153 8.89 -1.12 4.75
C LEU A 153 10.15 -1.90 4.36
N LEU A 154 10.00 -3.22 4.25
CA LEU A 154 11.01 -4.12 3.68
C LEU A 154 10.61 -4.48 2.25
N GLY A 155 11.53 -4.30 1.30
CA GLY A 155 11.37 -4.69 -0.09
C GLY A 155 12.48 -5.60 -0.57
N ARG A 156 12.15 -6.52 -1.49
CA ARG A 156 13.12 -7.25 -2.29
C ARG A 156 13.47 -6.41 -3.51
N TYR A 157 14.71 -5.93 -3.56
CA TYR A 157 15.16 -4.99 -4.58
C TYR A 157 15.71 -5.70 -5.84
N ALA A 158 16.43 -6.81 -5.65
CA ALA A 158 16.94 -7.67 -6.72
C ALA A 158 16.89 -9.16 -6.30
N VAL A 159 17.64 -10.02 -6.91
CA VAL A 159 17.61 -11.48 -6.69
C VAL A 159 17.90 -11.81 -5.22
N GLU A 160 19.04 -11.36 -4.71
CA GLU A 160 19.51 -11.54 -3.33
C GLU A 160 19.56 -10.24 -2.52
N GLU A 161 19.18 -9.11 -3.13
CA GLU A 161 19.24 -7.78 -2.51
C GLU A 161 17.90 -7.40 -1.87
N PHE A 162 17.97 -6.90 -0.66
CA PHE A 162 16.83 -6.36 0.08
C PHE A 162 17.12 -4.92 0.49
N ALA A 163 16.06 -4.17 0.66
CA ALA A 163 16.14 -2.79 1.14
C ALA A 163 15.04 -2.52 2.16
N ALA A 164 15.34 -1.68 3.15
CA ALA A 164 14.37 -1.25 4.13
C ALA A 164 14.32 0.28 4.23
N VAL A 165 13.12 0.83 4.25
CA VAL A 165 12.85 2.25 4.48
C VAL A 165 12.41 2.41 5.92
N LEU A 166 13.13 3.26 6.67
CA LEU A 166 12.94 3.47 8.11
C LEU A 166 12.66 4.96 8.37
N PRO A 167 11.37 5.37 8.35
CA PRO A 167 11.00 6.73 8.70
C PRO A 167 11.27 7.02 10.18
N GLU A 168 11.66 8.27 10.46
CA GLU A 168 11.89 8.77 11.81
C GLU A 168 13.04 8.07 12.58
N THR A 169 13.98 7.49 11.80
CA THR A 169 15.15 6.79 12.34
C THR A 169 16.43 7.38 11.78
#